data_0c493b14bcdb6ba7efedd8398ef876a4
#
_entry.id   0c493b14bcdb6ba7efedd8398ef876a4
#
_cell.length_a   1.000
_cell.length_b   1.000
_cell.length_c   1.000
_cell.angle_alpha   90.00
_cell.angle_beta   90.00
_cell.angle_gamma   90.00
#
_symmetry.space_group_name_H-M   'P 1'
#
loop_
_entity.id
_entity.type
_entity.pdbx_description
1 polymer ?
#
loop_
_entity_poly.entity_id
_entity_poly.type
_entity_poly.pdbx_seq_one_letter_code
_entity_poly.pdbx_strand_id
1 'polypeptide(L)'
;MDRNIIFFDVETNGKIGSSVLSISAIKVNYNFEKKEWTKVSEYNRFYFRNEGEPIDFGAVNVHGLTDEVISSKRQDTNYPSTFKEDVDAFFLYCQDTNHFVAHNIKFDRSFIPFPLKNQFDTMMENIDIVKAGINPSYGTYKWPKLMECAEFYNVPMIEDQLHESLYDVLITFRVFYKMTKNPFGKPRVEKFLLKD
;
A
#
# COMPACT_ATOMS: atom_id res chain seq x y z
N MET A 1 22.05 13.10 4.12
CA MET A 1 21.65 12.02 3.17
C MET A 1 20.12 11.96 3.17
N ASP A 2 19.49 11.77 2.04
CA ASP A 2 18.03 11.74 1.92
C ASP A 2 17.62 10.40 1.34
N ARG A 3 16.40 9.94 1.68
CA ARG A 3 15.86 8.67 1.20
C ARG A 3 14.44 8.87 0.68
N ASN A 4 14.21 8.56 -0.60
CA ASN A 4 12.89 8.46 -1.14
C ASN A 4 12.29 7.10 -0.82
N ILE A 5 11.04 7.09 -0.37
CA ILE A 5 10.28 5.89 -0.01
C ILE A 5 8.92 5.98 -0.70
N ILE A 6 8.49 4.92 -1.34
CA ILE A 6 7.14 4.80 -1.90
C ILE A 6 6.30 3.93 -0.97
N PHE A 7 5.20 4.49 -0.51
CA PHE A 7 4.09 3.79 0.13
C PHE A 7 3.06 3.54 -0.96
N PHE A 8 2.58 2.33 -1.11
CA PHE A 8 1.64 1.98 -2.18
C PHE A 8 0.66 0.91 -1.74
N ASP A 9 -0.45 0.82 -2.46
CA ASP A 9 -1.52 -0.14 -2.28
C ASP A 9 -2.20 -0.40 -3.61
N VAL A 10 -2.74 -1.62 -3.82
CA VAL A 10 -3.47 -2.00 -5.01
C VAL A 10 -4.82 -2.62 -4.66
N GLU A 11 -5.88 -2.18 -5.37
CA GLU A 11 -7.14 -2.90 -5.38
C GLU A 11 -7.25 -3.72 -6.67
N THR A 12 -7.76 -4.93 -6.54
CA THR A 12 -7.71 -5.91 -7.63
C THR A 12 -9.06 -6.59 -7.82
N ASN A 13 -9.29 -7.12 -9.00
CA ASN A 13 -10.50 -7.91 -9.29
C ASN A 13 -10.48 -9.30 -8.62
N GLY A 14 -9.64 -9.54 -7.62
CA GLY A 14 -9.59 -10.81 -6.89
C GLY A 14 -8.18 -11.26 -6.54
N LYS A 15 -7.92 -12.56 -6.69
CA LYS A 15 -6.64 -13.17 -6.28
C LYS A 15 -5.50 -12.84 -7.24
N ILE A 16 -4.28 -13.21 -6.84
CA ILE A 16 -3.06 -13.08 -7.66
C ILE A 16 -3.32 -13.59 -9.09
N GLY A 17 -2.98 -12.73 -10.06
CA GLY A 17 -3.21 -12.98 -11.49
C GLY A 17 -4.45 -12.32 -12.07
N SER A 18 -5.32 -11.75 -11.24
CA SER A 18 -6.44 -10.92 -11.70
C SER A 18 -5.98 -9.49 -12.08
N SER A 19 -6.88 -8.71 -12.66
CA SER A 19 -6.60 -7.32 -13.01
C SER A 19 -6.41 -6.43 -11.79
N VAL A 20 -5.49 -5.48 -11.89
CA VAL A 20 -5.40 -4.32 -11.00
C VAL A 20 -6.49 -3.34 -11.37
N LEU A 21 -7.32 -2.93 -10.42
CA LEU A 21 -8.42 -1.98 -10.59
C LEU A 21 -8.08 -0.58 -10.08
N SER A 22 -7.21 -0.49 -9.08
CA SER A 22 -6.57 0.77 -8.72
C SER A 22 -5.16 0.52 -8.23
N ILE A 23 -4.30 1.51 -8.42
CA ILE A 23 -2.99 1.59 -7.79
C ILE A 23 -2.79 3.01 -7.28
N SER A 24 -2.52 3.11 -5.99
CA SER A 24 -2.24 4.37 -5.33
C SER A 24 -0.87 4.33 -4.68
N ALA A 25 -0.16 5.44 -4.73
CA ALA A 25 1.12 5.57 -4.07
C ALA A 25 1.40 7.01 -3.63
N ILE A 26 2.13 7.16 -2.55
CA ILE A 26 2.78 8.42 -2.18
C ILE A 26 4.28 8.22 -2.14
N LYS A 27 5.02 9.16 -2.71
CA LYS A 27 6.48 9.26 -2.55
C LYS A 27 6.77 10.23 -1.43
N VAL A 28 7.55 9.78 -0.46
CA VAL A 28 7.92 10.55 0.71
C VAL A 28 9.45 10.58 0.80
N ASN A 29 10.01 11.76 1.02
CA ASN A 29 11.44 11.94 1.31
C ASN A 29 11.66 11.94 2.81
N TYR A 30 12.67 11.19 3.28
CA TYR A 30 13.16 11.24 4.64
C TYR A 30 14.55 11.86 4.67
N ASN A 31 14.68 13.01 5.35
CA ASN A 31 15.95 13.67 5.60
C ASN A 31 16.55 13.16 6.93
N PHE A 32 17.69 12.48 6.86
CA PHE A 32 18.34 11.87 8.04
C PHE A 32 18.91 12.90 9.03
N GLU A 33 19.35 14.05 8.56
CA GLU A 33 19.94 15.10 9.41
C GLU A 33 18.85 15.80 10.23
N LYS A 34 17.78 16.22 9.54
CA LYS A 34 16.65 16.91 10.17
C LYS A 34 15.66 15.98 10.83
N LYS A 35 15.67 14.68 10.47
CA LYS A 35 14.66 13.66 10.86
C LYS A 35 13.26 14.06 10.45
N GLU A 36 13.14 14.66 9.28
CA GLU A 36 11.90 15.17 8.71
C GLU A 36 11.41 14.31 7.55
N TRP A 37 10.09 14.23 7.44
CA TRP A 37 9.35 13.52 6.39
C TRP A 37 8.64 14.55 5.53
N THR A 38 8.83 14.49 4.21
CA THR A 38 8.18 15.41 3.26
C THR A 38 7.53 14.62 2.14
N LYS A 39 6.23 14.81 1.92
CA LYS A 39 5.54 14.24 0.74
C LYS A 39 6.09 14.92 -0.51
N VAL A 40 6.57 14.13 -1.45
CA VAL A 40 7.16 14.59 -2.72
C VAL A 40 6.13 14.60 -3.84
N SER A 41 5.41 13.49 -3.99
CA SER A 41 4.45 13.30 -5.07
C SER A 41 3.41 12.23 -4.71
N GLU A 42 2.40 12.13 -5.54
CA GLU A 42 1.32 11.17 -5.44
C GLU A 42 1.07 10.53 -6.81
N TYR A 43 0.70 9.27 -6.81
CA TYR A 43 0.21 8.52 -7.95
C TYR A 43 -1.12 7.88 -7.54
N ASN A 44 -2.18 8.09 -8.31
CA ASN A 44 -3.49 7.54 -8.03
C ASN A 44 -4.23 7.30 -9.34
N ARG A 45 -4.33 6.03 -9.77
CA ARG A 45 -4.97 5.65 -11.02
C ARG A 45 -5.91 4.49 -10.85
N PHE A 46 -6.99 4.52 -11.62
CA PHE A 46 -8.03 3.51 -11.67
C PHE A 46 -8.06 2.85 -13.05
N TYR A 47 -8.34 1.55 -13.10
CA TYR A 47 -8.27 0.76 -14.32
C TYR A 47 -9.48 -0.17 -14.42
N PHE A 48 -9.87 -0.47 -15.64
CA PHE A 48 -10.83 -1.54 -15.89
C PHE A 48 -10.13 -2.90 -15.86
N ARG A 49 -10.93 -3.94 -15.74
CA ARG A 49 -10.47 -5.33 -15.90
C ARG A 49 -9.89 -5.54 -17.30
N ASN A 50 -8.99 -6.51 -17.41
CA ASN A 50 -8.54 -6.98 -18.70
C ASN A 50 -9.73 -7.60 -19.48
N GLU A 51 -9.65 -7.54 -20.79
CA GLU A 51 -10.69 -8.07 -21.67
C GLU A 51 -11.00 -9.54 -21.36
N GLY A 52 -12.29 -9.88 -21.26
CA GLY A 52 -12.77 -11.23 -20.97
C GLY A 52 -12.68 -11.67 -19.50
N GLU A 53 -12.14 -10.85 -18.61
CA GLU A 53 -12.08 -11.19 -17.18
C GLU A 53 -13.44 -10.92 -16.49
N PRO A 54 -14.06 -11.94 -15.86
CA PRO A 54 -15.33 -11.75 -15.15
C PRO A 54 -15.14 -10.91 -13.88
N ILE A 55 -16.21 -10.27 -13.43
CA ILE A 55 -16.23 -9.54 -12.15
C ILE A 55 -16.12 -10.55 -11.01
N ASP A 56 -15.20 -10.30 -10.07
CA ASP A 56 -15.19 -10.95 -8.76
C ASP A 56 -16.01 -10.10 -7.76
N PHE A 57 -17.24 -10.53 -7.52
CA PHE A 57 -18.14 -9.85 -6.57
C PHE A 57 -17.61 -9.87 -5.14
N GLY A 58 -16.77 -10.86 -4.78
CA GLY A 58 -16.12 -10.90 -3.48
C GLY A 58 -15.14 -9.72 -3.30
N ALA A 59 -14.38 -9.41 -4.33
CA ALA A 59 -13.49 -8.26 -4.36
C ALA A 59 -14.27 -6.94 -4.36
N VAL A 60 -15.30 -6.82 -5.20
CA VAL A 60 -16.18 -5.64 -5.25
C VAL A 60 -16.82 -5.36 -3.90
N ASN A 61 -17.25 -6.38 -3.15
CA ASN A 61 -17.80 -6.21 -1.80
C ASN A 61 -16.78 -5.64 -0.78
N VAL A 62 -15.49 -5.74 -1.06
CA VAL A 62 -14.43 -5.18 -0.21
C VAL A 62 -14.16 -3.72 -0.55
N HIS A 63 -13.86 -3.41 -1.83
CA HIS A 63 -13.37 -2.09 -2.26
C HIS A 63 -14.40 -1.25 -3.03
N GLY A 64 -15.56 -1.80 -3.41
CA GLY A 64 -16.64 -1.06 -4.08
C GLY A 64 -16.36 -0.67 -5.54
N LEU A 65 -15.23 -1.09 -6.16
CA LEU A 65 -14.85 -0.69 -7.52
C LEU A 65 -15.63 -1.48 -8.57
N THR A 66 -16.82 -1.02 -8.91
CA THR A 66 -17.57 -1.47 -10.11
C THR A 66 -17.08 -0.71 -11.35
N ASP A 67 -17.46 -1.16 -12.55
CA ASP A 67 -17.10 -0.46 -13.79
C ASP A 67 -17.66 0.98 -13.83
N GLU A 68 -18.83 1.22 -13.24
CA GLU A 68 -19.44 2.54 -13.12
C GLU A 68 -18.62 3.45 -12.19
N VAL A 69 -18.20 2.90 -11.03
CA VAL A 69 -17.35 3.64 -10.08
C VAL A 69 -15.99 3.96 -10.71
N ILE A 70 -15.37 2.98 -11.39
CA ILE A 70 -14.10 3.20 -12.10
C ILE A 70 -14.28 4.25 -13.20
N SER A 71 -15.34 4.18 -13.99
CA SER A 71 -15.66 5.20 -15.01
C SER A 71 -15.76 6.59 -14.40
N SER A 72 -16.44 6.73 -13.27
CA SER A 72 -16.57 8.01 -12.56
C SER A 72 -15.22 8.53 -12.06
N LYS A 73 -14.38 7.65 -11.49
CA LYS A 73 -13.05 8.03 -10.99
C LYS A 73 -12.05 8.34 -12.12
N ARG A 74 -12.35 7.92 -13.35
CA ARG A 74 -11.54 8.15 -14.56
C ARG A 74 -12.01 9.32 -15.43
N GLN A 75 -13.01 10.08 -15.00
CA GLN A 75 -13.45 11.27 -15.75
C GLN A 75 -12.26 12.21 -16.01
N ASP A 76 -12.17 12.72 -17.24
CA ASP A 76 -11.12 13.64 -17.70
C ASP A 76 -9.68 13.07 -17.65
N THR A 77 -9.51 11.74 -17.62
CA THR A 77 -8.19 11.11 -17.65
C THR A 77 -7.81 10.69 -19.08
N ASN A 78 -6.51 10.71 -19.36
CA ASN A 78 -5.93 10.35 -20.68
C ASN A 78 -4.89 9.20 -20.61
N TYR A 79 -4.90 8.40 -19.55
CA TYR A 79 -4.02 7.23 -19.43
C TYR A 79 -4.75 5.94 -19.88
N PRO A 80 -4.01 4.83 -20.22
CA PRO A 80 -4.59 3.57 -20.66
C PRO A 80 -5.70 3.02 -19.77
N SER A 81 -6.60 2.23 -20.35
CA SER A 81 -7.79 1.70 -19.65
C SER A 81 -7.45 0.57 -18.69
N THR A 82 -6.39 -0.18 -18.92
CA THR A 82 -5.95 -1.28 -18.08
C THR A 82 -4.56 -1.01 -17.49
N PHE A 83 -4.28 -1.53 -16.30
CA PHE A 83 -2.96 -1.40 -15.69
C PHE A 83 -1.88 -2.08 -16.53
N LYS A 84 -2.20 -3.19 -17.18
CA LYS A 84 -1.26 -3.92 -18.06
C LYS A 84 -0.68 -3.03 -19.16
N GLU A 85 -1.46 -2.08 -19.67
CA GLU A 85 -1.04 -1.13 -20.71
C GLU A 85 -0.33 0.10 -20.11
N ASP A 86 -0.47 0.35 -18.81
CA ASP A 86 0.02 1.55 -18.11
C ASP A 86 1.16 1.26 -17.12
N VAL A 87 1.69 0.05 -17.11
CA VAL A 87 2.77 -0.38 -16.20
C VAL A 87 3.98 0.57 -16.24
N ASP A 88 4.34 1.04 -17.42
CA ASP A 88 5.50 1.91 -17.60
C ASP A 88 5.34 3.24 -16.88
N ALA A 89 4.12 3.76 -16.74
CA ALA A 89 3.89 4.99 -15.99
C ALA A 89 4.16 4.80 -14.48
N PHE A 90 3.77 3.67 -13.93
CA PHE A 90 4.08 3.36 -12.53
C PHE A 90 5.57 3.02 -12.34
N PHE A 91 6.18 2.33 -13.29
CA PHE A 91 7.62 2.09 -13.29
C PHE A 91 8.42 3.41 -13.29
N LEU A 92 8.07 4.37 -14.16
CA LEU A 92 8.66 5.71 -14.19
C LEU A 92 8.48 6.46 -12.86
N TYR A 93 7.30 6.36 -12.25
CA TYR A 93 7.06 6.94 -10.93
C TYR A 93 8.00 6.37 -9.86
N CYS A 94 8.41 5.11 -10.00
CA CYS A 94 9.26 4.39 -9.05
C CYS A 94 10.77 4.56 -9.27
N GLN A 95 11.24 5.05 -10.45
CA GLN A 95 12.63 4.95 -10.90
C GLN A 95 13.71 5.50 -9.96
N ASP A 96 13.40 6.55 -9.18
CA ASP A 96 14.36 7.20 -8.28
C ASP A 96 14.27 6.65 -6.84
N THR A 97 13.62 5.50 -6.65
CA THR A 97 13.31 4.94 -5.33
C THR A 97 13.70 3.46 -5.26
N ASN A 98 14.40 3.12 -4.19
CA ASN A 98 14.74 1.73 -3.86
C ASN A 98 13.97 1.20 -2.63
N HIS A 99 13.11 2.00 -2.01
CA HIS A 99 12.42 1.66 -0.77
C HIS A 99 10.91 1.68 -0.96
N PHE A 100 10.26 0.57 -0.65
CA PHE A 100 8.84 0.35 -0.87
C PHE A 100 8.17 -0.17 0.40
N VAL A 101 7.02 0.39 0.73
CA VAL A 101 6.25 0.05 1.93
C VAL A 101 4.80 -0.20 1.53
N ALA A 102 4.22 -1.28 2.02
CA ALA A 102 2.79 -1.54 1.95
C ALA A 102 2.31 -2.29 3.21
N HIS A 103 1.02 -2.41 3.38
CA HIS A 103 0.42 -3.27 4.40
C HIS A 103 0.05 -4.61 3.77
N ASN A 104 0.78 -5.68 4.07
CA ASN A 104 0.78 -6.97 3.34
C ASN A 104 1.43 -6.88 1.95
N ILE A 105 2.58 -6.25 1.88
CA ILE A 105 3.32 -5.97 0.63
C ILE A 105 3.50 -7.19 -0.28
N LYS A 106 3.46 -8.40 0.27
CA LYS A 106 3.56 -9.63 -0.52
C LYS A 106 2.41 -9.76 -1.51
N PHE A 107 1.21 -9.32 -1.14
CA PHE A 107 0.05 -9.28 -2.02
C PHE A 107 0.24 -8.21 -3.10
N ASP A 108 0.41 -6.97 -2.72
CA ASP A 108 0.51 -5.82 -3.65
C ASP A 108 1.64 -6.00 -4.67
N ARG A 109 2.82 -6.42 -4.19
CA ARG A 109 3.97 -6.69 -5.04
C ARG A 109 3.70 -7.74 -6.12
N SER A 110 2.81 -8.70 -5.86
CA SER A 110 2.52 -9.77 -6.83
C SER A 110 1.83 -9.27 -8.12
N PHE A 111 1.30 -8.06 -8.09
CA PHE A 111 0.68 -7.38 -9.23
C PHE A 111 1.63 -6.40 -9.95
N ILE A 112 2.80 -6.15 -9.39
CA ILE A 112 3.79 -5.24 -9.97
C ILE A 112 4.81 -6.06 -10.79
N PRO A 113 4.86 -5.89 -12.13
CA PRO A 113 5.66 -6.75 -13.00
C PRO A 113 7.15 -6.38 -13.09
N PHE A 114 7.64 -5.58 -12.14
CA PHE A 114 9.05 -5.25 -12.01
C PHE A 114 9.55 -5.39 -10.57
N PRO A 115 10.85 -5.56 -10.33
CA PRO A 115 11.38 -5.78 -8.99
C PRO A 115 11.30 -4.52 -8.12
N LEU A 116 10.79 -4.69 -6.89
CA LEU A 116 10.84 -3.70 -5.82
C LEU A 116 12.00 -4.07 -4.88
N LYS A 117 13.03 -3.20 -4.76
CA LYS A 117 14.30 -3.57 -4.13
C LYS A 117 14.19 -3.79 -2.62
N ASN A 118 14.10 -2.74 -1.83
CA ASN A 118 13.98 -2.81 -0.38
C ASN A 118 12.51 -2.72 0.01
N GLN A 119 11.99 -3.77 0.61
CA GLN A 119 10.59 -3.87 0.97
C GLN A 119 10.41 -3.85 2.48
N PHE A 120 9.35 -3.20 2.93
CA PHE A 120 8.91 -3.18 4.32
C PHE A 120 7.41 -3.47 4.39
N ASP A 121 7.05 -4.50 5.13
CA ASP A 121 5.67 -4.93 5.31
C ASP A 121 5.16 -4.47 6.68
N THR A 122 4.32 -3.43 6.70
CA THR A 122 3.79 -2.92 7.97
C THR A 122 2.91 -3.94 8.71
N MET A 123 2.29 -4.89 8.00
CA MET A 123 1.54 -5.98 8.63
C MET A 123 2.48 -6.94 9.36
N MET A 124 3.47 -7.49 8.65
CA MET A 124 4.38 -8.49 9.18
C MET A 124 5.23 -7.94 10.33
N GLU A 125 5.70 -6.70 10.20
CA GLU A 125 6.53 -6.02 11.20
C GLU A 125 5.74 -5.60 12.45
N ASN A 126 4.42 -5.76 12.45
CA ASN A 126 3.55 -5.42 13.57
C ASN A 126 2.92 -6.64 14.28
N ILE A 127 3.15 -7.87 13.81
CA ILE A 127 2.50 -9.08 14.37
C ILE A 127 2.72 -9.19 15.90
N ASP A 128 3.96 -9.09 16.34
CA ASP A 128 4.37 -9.22 17.73
C ASP A 128 4.32 -7.90 18.52
N ILE A 129 4.10 -6.78 17.86
CA ILE A 129 3.91 -5.46 18.47
C ILE A 129 2.42 -5.25 18.80
N VAL A 130 1.55 -5.38 17.80
CA VAL A 130 0.10 -5.13 17.91
C VAL A 130 -0.62 -6.27 18.64
N LYS A 131 -0.20 -7.53 18.37
CA LYS A 131 -0.77 -8.73 19.01
C LYS A 131 -2.29 -8.77 18.87
N ALA A 132 -2.80 -8.59 17.68
CA ALA A 132 -4.23 -8.40 17.36
C ALA A 132 -5.14 -9.63 17.65
N GLY A 133 -4.65 -10.62 18.33
CA GLY A 133 -5.33 -11.85 18.74
C GLY A 133 -4.54 -13.09 18.34
N ILE A 134 -4.98 -14.25 18.82
CA ILE A 134 -4.34 -15.53 18.54
C ILE A 134 -5.06 -16.21 17.37
N ASN A 135 -4.28 -16.71 16.41
CA ASN A 135 -4.79 -17.60 15.38
C ASN A 135 -5.07 -18.99 16.01
N PRO A 136 -6.32 -19.43 16.06
CA PRO A 136 -6.66 -20.68 16.76
C PRO A 136 -6.07 -21.92 16.10
N SER A 137 -5.74 -21.87 14.81
CA SER A 137 -5.17 -23.00 14.08
C SER A 137 -3.68 -23.20 14.33
N TYR A 138 -2.95 -22.13 14.67
CA TYR A 138 -1.48 -22.16 14.78
C TYR A 138 -0.95 -21.76 16.16
N GLY A 139 -1.79 -21.25 17.06
CA GLY A 139 -1.38 -20.77 18.38
C GLY A 139 -0.45 -19.55 18.36
N THR A 140 -0.30 -18.90 17.21
CA THR A 140 0.52 -17.69 17.01
C THR A 140 -0.36 -16.45 16.91
N TYR A 141 0.23 -15.26 17.05
CA TYR A 141 -0.50 -14.04 16.77
C TYR A 141 -1.00 -14.02 15.33
N LYS A 142 -2.25 -13.58 15.14
CA LYS A 142 -2.79 -13.35 13.79
C LYS A 142 -2.09 -12.14 13.14
N TRP A 143 -2.11 -12.10 11.84
CA TRP A 143 -1.68 -10.94 11.07
C TRP A 143 -2.64 -9.76 11.33
N PRO A 144 -2.14 -8.62 11.83
CA PRO A 144 -3.00 -7.49 12.12
C PRO A 144 -3.49 -6.84 10.83
N LYS A 145 -4.77 -6.48 10.79
CA LYS A 145 -5.31 -5.64 9.72
C LYS A 145 -4.74 -4.21 9.82
N LEU A 146 -4.78 -3.45 8.74
CA LEU A 146 -4.33 -2.05 8.72
C LEU A 146 -5.06 -1.23 9.79
N MET A 147 -6.38 -1.41 9.92
CA MET A 147 -7.21 -0.79 10.95
C MET A 147 -6.72 -1.11 12.36
N GLU A 148 -6.40 -2.37 12.66
CA GLU A 148 -5.91 -2.81 13.99
C GLU A 148 -4.53 -2.18 14.31
N CYS A 149 -3.67 -2.03 13.30
CA CYS A 149 -2.42 -1.30 13.45
C CYS A 149 -2.66 0.19 13.71
N ALA A 150 -3.57 0.81 12.96
CA ALA A 150 -3.90 2.22 13.12
C ALA A 150 -4.50 2.52 14.50
N GLU A 151 -5.41 1.69 15.00
CA GLU A 151 -5.95 1.76 16.36
C GLU A 151 -4.86 1.66 17.42
N PHE A 152 -3.99 0.63 17.32
CA PHE A 152 -2.87 0.44 18.25
C PHE A 152 -1.96 1.66 18.34
N TYR A 153 -1.67 2.29 17.20
CA TYR A 153 -0.82 3.48 17.13
C TYR A 153 -1.55 4.81 17.34
N ASN A 154 -2.85 4.79 17.65
CA ASN A 154 -3.69 5.98 17.75
C ASN A 154 -3.60 6.86 16.49
N VAL A 155 -3.67 6.25 15.32
CA VAL A 155 -3.79 6.93 14.03
C VAL A 155 -5.28 7.19 13.78
N PRO A 156 -5.71 8.45 13.64
CA PRO A 156 -7.11 8.75 13.31
C PRO A 156 -7.49 8.16 11.96
N MET A 157 -8.66 7.51 11.91
CA MET A 157 -9.23 6.93 10.69
C MET A 157 -10.67 7.41 10.50
N ILE A 158 -11.08 7.43 9.24
CA ILE A 158 -12.47 7.60 8.81
C ILE A 158 -12.88 6.25 8.21
N GLU A 159 -13.73 5.50 8.90
CA GLU A 159 -14.08 4.12 8.54
C GLU A 159 -14.65 4.00 7.13
N ASP A 160 -15.50 4.95 6.72
CA ASP A 160 -16.12 4.98 5.39
C ASP A 160 -15.13 5.19 4.22
N GLN A 161 -13.88 5.55 4.51
CA GLN A 161 -12.81 5.72 3.51
C GLN A 161 -11.85 4.54 3.44
N LEU A 162 -11.96 3.57 4.35
CA LEU A 162 -11.18 2.34 4.28
C LEU A 162 -11.53 1.58 2.99
N HIS A 163 -10.52 0.93 2.39
CA HIS A 163 -10.58 0.29 1.07
C HIS A 163 -10.68 1.27 -0.12
N GLU A 164 -10.43 2.55 0.10
CA GLU A 164 -9.96 3.44 -0.95
C GLU A 164 -8.43 3.39 -0.97
N SER A 165 -7.81 2.85 -2.02
CA SER A 165 -6.37 2.55 -2.04
C SER A 165 -5.47 3.74 -1.66
N LEU A 166 -5.83 4.98 -2.07
CA LEU A 166 -5.07 6.15 -1.66
C LEU A 166 -5.20 6.46 -0.17
N TYR A 167 -6.38 6.24 0.41
CA TYR A 167 -6.57 6.43 1.85
C TYR A 167 -5.80 5.39 2.66
N ASP A 168 -5.81 4.13 2.22
CA ASP A 168 -5.07 3.04 2.87
C ASP A 168 -3.55 3.28 2.78
N VAL A 169 -3.04 3.84 1.68
CA VAL A 169 -1.65 4.32 1.56
C VAL A 169 -1.33 5.38 2.61
N LEU A 170 -2.22 6.36 2.82
CA LEU A 170 -2.01 7.41 3.83
C LEU A 170 -2.04 6.85 5.25
N ILE A 171 -2.94 5.92 5.56
CA ILE A 171 -2.97 5.22 6.87
C ILE A 171 -1.70 4.39 7.05
N THR A 172 -1.26 3.64 6.02
CA THR A 172 -0.01 2.87 6.04
C THR A 172 1.20 3.75 6.33
N PHE A 173 1.30 4.92 5.70
CA PHE A 173 2.35 5.90 6.02
C PHE A 173 2.26 6.39 7.47
N ARG A 174 1.08 6.71 7.96
CA ARG A 174 0.90 7.18 9.34
C ARG A 174 1.27 6.10 10.36
N VAL A 175 0.88 4.84 10.12
CA VAL A 175 1.29 3.69 10.94
C VAL A 175 2.82 3.55 10.92
N PHE A 176 3.45 3.54 9.75
CA PHE A 176 4.90 3.48 9.60
C PHE A 176 5.61 4.65 10.34
N TYR A 177 5.09 5.87 10.21
CA TYR A 177 5.61 7.02 10.95
C TYR A 177 5.50 6.82 12.47
N LYS A 178 4.40 6.30 12.98
CA LYS A 178 4.23 5.98 14.40
C LYS A 178 5.19 4.87 14.87
N MET A 179 5.49 3.90 14.02
CA MET A 179 6.51 2.89 14.30
C MET A 179 7.87 3.52 14.57
N THR A 180 8.23 4.64 13.93
CA THR A 180 9.49 5.36 14.22
C THR A 180 9.58 5.91 15.65
N LYS A 181 8.45 6.04 16.34
CA LYS A 181 8.33 6.53 17.73
C LYS A 181 8.12 5.40 18.74
N ASN A 182 7.79 4.20 18.26
CA ASN A 182 7.55 3.03 19.11
C ASN A 182 8.88 2.32 19.43
N PRO A 183 9.18 1.93 20.68
CA PRO A 183 10.46 1.31 21.04
C PRO A 183 10.74 -0.02 20.31
N PHE A 184 9.72 -0.77 19.92
CA PHE A 184 9.86 -2.02 19.18
C PHE A 184 9.83 -1.85 17.67
N GLY A 185 9.08 -0.88 17.16
CA GLY A 185 8.97 -0.55 15.73
C GLY A 185 10.17 0.22 15.20
N LYS A 186 10.70 1.16 16.01
CA LYS A 186 11.81 2.04 15.60
C LYS A 186 13.03 1.30 15.06
N PRO A 187 13.59 0.27 15.72
CA PRO A 187 14.76 -0.44 15.19
C PRO A 187 14.50 -1.11 13.84
N ARG A 188 13.26 -1.57 13.58
CA ARG A 188 12.85 -2.21 12.33
C ARG A 188 12.84 -1.20 11.19
N VAL A 189 12.24 -0.03 11.45
CA VAL A 189 12.21 1.07 10.48
C VAL A 189 13.62 1.59 10.19
N GLU A 190 14.45 1.83 11.22
CA GLU A 190 15.83 2.29 11.04
C GLU A 190 16.65 1.31 10.21
N LYS A 191 16.53 0.00 10.47
CA LYS A 191 17.17 -1.06 9.67
C LYS A 191 16.73 -1.01 8.21
N PHE A 192 15.43 -0.78 7.95
CA PHE A 192 14.91 -0.64 6.59
C PHE A 192 15.47 0.59 5.89
N LEU A 193 15.45 1.75 6.54
CA LEU A 193 15.90 3.01 5.96
C LEU A 193 17.41 3.01 5.61
N LEU A 194 18.22 2.20 6.30
CA LEU A 194 19.65 2.08 6.09
C LEU A 194 20.07 1.07 5.01
N LYS A 195 19.12 0.36 4.40
CA LYS A 195 19.42 -0.52 3.26
C LYS A 195 19.84 0.32 2.05
N ASP A 196 20.72 -0.25 1.21
CA ASP A 196 21.18 0.36 -0.06
C ASP A 196 20.31 -0.04 -1.25
#